data_7ef1f7852a5c0065df153cca6c5566a0
#
_entry.id   7ef1f7852a5c0065df153cca6c5566a0
#
_cell.length_a   1.000
_cell.length_b   1.000
_cell.length_c   1.000
_cell.angle_alpha   90.00
_cell.angle_beta   90.00
_cell.angle_gamma   90.00
#
_symmetry.space_group_name_H-M   'P 1'
#
loop_
_entity.id
_entity.type
_entity.pdbx_description
1 polymer ?
#
loop_
_entity_poly.entity_id
_entity_poly.type
_entity_poly.pdbx_seq_one_letter_code
_entity_poly.pdbx_strand_id
1 'polypeptide(L)'
;MKIAVISLNNRGAQLAAALVAFVDSAEVFLHATVTALPEARRFRRIAELTRDIFPRYQGLVYVAPIGVVVRAVAPCIRHKTSDPAVVVVDVGARWAVSLLSGHEGGANQLAMTVANALGAEPVISTTTEASKDLIVGVGCRRGAAADAIVAAVREGLSLAGCDSAN
;
A
#
# COMPACT_ATOMS: atom_id res chain seq x y z
N MET A 1 2.92 -3.49 -11.17
CA MET A 1 2.98 -4.31 -9.94
C MET A 1 1.74 -5.17 -9.88
N LYS A 2 1.86 -6.49 -9.82
CA LYS A 2 0.68 -7.37 -9.67
C LYS A 2 0.23 -7.38 -8.21
N ILE A 3 -1.00 -6.91 -7.94
CA ILE A 3 -1.51 -6.69 -6.58
C ILE A 3 -2.72 -7.59 -6.32
N ALA A 4 -2.77 -8.19 -5.12
CA ALA A 4 -3.96 -8.84 -4.60
C ALA A 4 -4.59 -7.97 -3.50
N VAL A 5 -5.90 -7.75 -3.56
CA VAL A 5 -6.69 -7.07 -2.53
C VAL A 5 -7.57 -8.11 -1.84
N ILE A 6 -7.41 -8.25 -0.53
CA ILE A 6 -8.03 -9.32 0.25
C ILE A 6 -8.97 -8.73 1.31
N SER A 7 -10.21 -9.21 1.39
CA SER A 7 -11.14 -8.77 2.43
C SER A 7 -11.96 -9.92 3.03
N LEU A 8 -12.32 -9.74 4.32
CA LEU A 8 -13.01 -10.72 5.14
C LEU A 8 -14.52 -10.45 5.30
N ASN A 9 -14.99 -9.25 4.95
CA ASN A 9 -16.37 -8.84 5.16
C ASN A 9 -16.88 -7.87 4.08
N ASN A 10 -18.19 -7.61 4.07
CA ASN A 10 -18.83 -6.77 3.06
C ASN A 10 -18.33 -5.31 3.06
N ARG A 11 -18.02 -4.73 4.23
CA ARG A 11 -17.50 -3.36 4.32
C ARG A 11 -16.11 -3.26 3.68
N GLY A 12 -15.24 -4.22 3.97
CA GLY A 12 -13.93 -4.29 3.34
C GLY A 12 -13.99 -4.61 1.84
N ALA A 13 -15.04 -5.32 1.38
CA ALA A 13 -15.25 -5.53 -0.05
C ALA A 13 -15.58 -4.22 -0.80
N GLN A 14 -16.28 -3.28 -0.17
CA GLN A 14 -16.52 -1.94 -0.72
C GLN A 14 -15.21 -1.17 -0.89
N LEU A 15 -14.31 -1.24 0.10
CA LEU A 15 -12.98 -0.63 0.00
C LEU A 15 -12.13 -1.31 -1.07
N ALA A 16 -12.21 -2.64 -1.18
CA ALA A 16 -11.52 -3.38 -2.24
C ALA A 16 -11.99 -2.95 -3.64
N ALA A 17 -13.30 -2.74 -3.82
CA ALA A 17 -13.86 -2.22 -5.08
C ALA A 17 -13.34 -0.81 -5.41
N ALA A 18 -13.27 0.07 -4.42
CA ALA A 18 -12.71 1.42 -4.58
C ALA A 18 -11.23 1.34 -4.98
N LEU A 19 -10.44 0.48 -4.36
CA LEU A 19 -9.01 0.32 -4.67
C LEU A 19 -8.76 -0.14 -6.10
N VAL A 20 -9.56 -1.08 -6.63
CA VAL A 20 -9.40 -1.58 -8.01
C VAL A 20 -9.55 -0.48 -9.06
N ALA A 21 -10.32 0.57 -8.77
CA ALA A 21 -10.46 1.72 -9.66
C ALA A 21 -9.19 2.60 -9.76
N PHE A 22 -8.30 2.51 -8.76
CA PHE A 22 -7.07 3.31 -8.68
C PHE A 22 -5.79 2.49 -8.90
N VAL A 23 -5.88 1.16 -8.77
CA VAL A 23 -4.71 0.28 -8.83
C VAL A 23 -4.84 -0.64 -10.04
N ASP A 24 -4.11 -0.33 -11.11
CA ASP A 24 -4.06 -1.16 -12.30
C ASP A 24 -3.63 -2.59 -11.97
N SER A 25 -4.31 -3.57 -12.56
CA SER A 25 -4.00 -5.00 -12.43
C SER A 25 -4.19 -5.59 -11.02
N ALA A 26 -5.09 -5.01 -10.21
CA ALA A 26 -5.45 -5.57 -8.91
C ALA A 26 -6.49 -6.71 -9.05
N GLU A 27 -6.23 -7.85 -8.39
CA GLU A 27 -7.18 -8.97 -8.27
C GLU A 27 -7.81 -8.96 -6.87
N VAL A 28 -9.14 -9.14 -6.80
CA VAL A 28 -9.88 -9.13 -5.53
C VAL A 28 -10.17 -10.55 -5.04
N PHE A 29 -9.86 -10.79 -3.77
CA PHE A 29 -10.14 -12.02 -3.06
C PHE A 29 -11.04 -11.73 -1.86
N LEU A 30 -12.21 -12.35 -1.81
CA LEU A 30 -13.19 -12.14 -0.74
C LEU A 30 -13.48 -13.45 0.00
N HIS A 31 -13.64 -13.34 1.31
CA HIS A 31 -14.08 -14.48 2.10
C HIS A 31 -15.43 -15.02 1.59
N ALA A 32 -15.63 -16.33 1.67
CA ALA A 32 -16.80 -17.00 1.11
C ALA A 32 -18.16 -16.51 1.67
N THR A 33 -18.15 -15.86 2.85
CA THR A 33 -19.36 -15.28 3.46
C THR A 33 -19.68 -13.87 2.94
N VAL A 34 -18.79 -13.26 2.15
CA VAL A 34 -19.03 -11.93 1.56
C VAL A 34 -19.96 -12.08 0.37
N THR A 35 -20.99 -11.27 0.31
CA THR A 35 -22.00 -11.31 -0.78
C THR A 35 -21.75 -10.27 -1.87
N ALA A 36 -20.96 -9.24 -1.57
CA ALA A 36 -20.58 -8.19 -2.54
C ALA A 36 -19.60 -8.71 -3.61
N LEU A 37 -19.56 -8.05 -4.77
CA LEU A 37 -18.63 -8.33 -5.88
C LEU A 37 -18.63 -9.81 -6.30
N PRO A 38 -19.67 -10.29 -6.99
CA PRO A 38 -19.82 -11.72 -7.34
C PRO A 38 -18.66 -12.26 -8.20
N GLU A 39 -18.03 -11.44 -9.03
CA GLU A 39 -16.87 -11.81 -9.86
C GLU A 39 -15.57 -12.01 -9.08
N ALA A 40 -15.48 -11.52 -7.84
CA ALA A 40 -14.26 -11.65 -7.04
C ALA A 40 -13.98 -13.12 -6.70
N ARG A 41 -12.72 -13.49 -6.64
CA ARG A 41 -12.31 -14.83 -6.21
C ARG A 41 -12.67 -15.07 -4.76
N ARG A 42 -13.17 -16.28 -4.44
CA ARG A 42 -13.60 -16.63 -3.10
C ARG A 42 -12.59 -17.52 -2.39
N PHE A 43 -12.45 -17.29 -1.08
CA PHE A 43 -11.64 -18.14 -0.22
C PHE A 43 -12.35 -18.45 1.09
N ARG A 44 -11.96 -19.51 1.78
CA ARG A 44 -12.51 -19.92 3.08
C ARG A 44 -11.57 -19.67 4.24
N ARG A 45 -10.27 -19.81 4.03
CA ARG A 45 -9.24 -19.68 5.07
C ARG A 45 -8.16 -18.73 4.61
N ILE A 46 -7.99 -17.61 5.32
CA ILE A 46 -7.03 -16.56 4.95
C ILE A 46 -5.59 -17.09 4.91
N ALA A 47 -5.22 -17.99 5.82
CA ALA A 47 -3.88 -18.56 5.87
C ALA A 47 -3.56 -19.44 4.64
N GLU A 48 -4.55 -20.17 4.11
CA GLU A 48 -4.40 -20.97 2.90
C GLU A 48 -4.28 -20.07 1.67
N LEU A 49 -5.18 -19.08 1.55
CA LEU A 49 -5.09 -18.09 0.50
C LEU A 49 -3.73 -17.38 0.53
N THR A 50 -3.32 -16.87 1.70
CA THR A 50 -2.04 -16.14 1.82
C THR A 50 -0.87 -16.99 1.36
N ARG A 51 -0.79 -18.27 1.77
CA ARG A 51 0.28 -19.18 1.33
C ARG A 51 0.31 -19.37 -0.18
N ASP A 52 -0.85 -19.41 -0.82
CA ASP A 52 -0.98 -19.57 -2.27
C ASP A 52 -0.58 -18.30 -3.04
N ILE A 53 -1.03 -17.11 -2.59
CA ILE A 53 -0.80 -15.85 -3.31
C ILE A 53 0.52 -15.17 -2.96
N PHE A 54 1.11 -15.41 -1.78
CA PHE A 54 2.32 -14.74 -1.30
C PHE A 54 3.50 -14.82 -2.29
N PRO A 55 3.82 -15.98 -2.93
CA PRO A 55 4.90 -16.06 -3.90
C PRO A 55 4.52 -15.57 -5.31
N ARG A 56 3.24 -15.26 -5.57
CA ARG A 56 2.73 -14.98 -6.93
C ARG A 56 2.38 -13.52 -7.19
N TYR A 57 2.28 -12.71 -6.12
CA TYR A 57 1.96 -11.29 -6.19
C TYR A 57 3.13 -10.47 -5.67
N GLN A 58 3.27 -9.27 -6.22
CA GLN A 58 4.27 -8.31 -5.79
C GLN A 58 3.77 -7.44 -4.63
N GLY A 59 2.44 -7.29 -4.52
CA GLY A 59 1.80 -6.55 -3.43
C GLY A 59 0.54 -7.25 -2.93
N LEU A 60 0.35 -7.26 -1.62
CA LEU A 60 -0.81 -7.79 -0.94
C LEU A 60 -1.42 -6.69 -0.08
N VAL A 61 -2.66 -6.31 -0.37
CA VAL A 61 -3.42 -5.33 0.41
C VAL A 61 -4.53 -6.06 1.15
N TYR A 62 -4.43 -6.13 2.47
CA TYR A 62 -5.44 -6.76 3.32
C TYR A 62 -6.35 -5.72 3.95
N VAL A 63 -7.64 -5.77 3.65
CA VAL A 63 -8.66 -5.02 4.38
C VAL A 63 -9.18 -5.91 5.51
N ALA A 64 -8.46 -5.91 6.63
CA ALA A 64 -8.65 -6.84 7.74
C ALA A 64 -7.96 -6.35 9.03
N PRO A 65 -8.29 -6.91 10.21
CA PRO A 65 -7.54 -6.63 11.43
C PRO A 65 -6.07 -7.06 11.30
N ILE A 66 -5.14 -6.19 11.68
CA ILE A 66 -3.68 -6.42 11.52
C ILE A 66 -3.21 -7.74 12.17
N GLY A 67 -3.75 -8.10 13.34
CA GLY A 67 -3.39 -9.34 14.02
C GLY A 67 -3.78 -10.62 13.24
N VAL A 68 -4.85 -10.56 12.43
CA VAL A 68 -5.25 -11.65 11.53
C VAL A 68 -4.25 -11.78 10.39
N VAL A 69 -3.86 -10.63 9.82
CA VAL A 69 -2.89 -10.59 8.71
C VAL A 69 -1.52 -11.08 9.15
N VAL A 70 -1.01 -10.62 10.30
CA VAL A 70 0.27 -11.07 10.86
C VAL A 70 0.32 -12.60 10.98
N ARG A 71 -0.73 -13.23 11.54
CA ARG A 71 -0.81 -14.69 11.65
C ARG A 71 -0.86 -15.41 10.30
N ALA A 72 -1.44 -14.77 9.28
CA ALA A 72 -1.53 -15.35 7.95
C ALA A 72 -0.21 -15.26 7.18
N VAL A 73 0.53 -14.13 7.30
CA VAL A 73 1.77 -13.90 6.56
C VAL A 73 3.00 -14.52 7.24
N ALA A 74 3.02 -14.59 8.58
CA ALA A 74 4.18 -15.06 9.35
C ALA A 74 4.77 -16.40 8.85
N PRO A 75 3.98 -17.43 8.52
CA PRO A 75 4.53 -18.69 8.00
C PRO A 75 5.10 -18.60 6.58
N CYS A 76 4.85 -17.50 5.87
CA CYS A 76 5.26 -17.29 4.48
C CYS A 76 6.54 -16.44 4.36
N ILE A 77 6.88 -15.68 5.40
CA ILE A 77 8.01 -14.74 5.41
C ILE A 77 9.33 -15.48 5.23
N ARG A 78 10.17 -14.98 4.34
CA ARG A 78 11.49 -15.52 4.03
C ARG A 78 12.60 -14.48 4.15
N HIS A 79 12.56 -13.45 3.29
CA HIS A 79 13.58 -12.43 3.25
C HIS A 79 13.01 -11.09 2.71
N LYS A 80 13.45 -9.98 3.30
CA LYS A 80 12.94 -8.63 3.00
C LYS A 80 13.06 -8.19 1.53
N THR A 81 13.98 -8.80 0.76
CA THR A 81 14.17 -8.48 -0.67
C THR A 81 13.38 -9.38 -1.62
N SER A 82 12.84 -10.50 -1.14
CA SER A 82 12.07 -11.46 -1.93
C SER A 82 10.59 -11.50 -1.59
N ASP A 83 10.26 -11.10 -0.37
CA ASP A 83 8.88 -11.11 0.10
C ASP A 83 8.09 -9.95 -0.52
N PRO A 84 6.81 -10.16 -0.85
CA PRO A 84 5.97 -9.12 -1.42
C PRO A 84 5.75 -7.95 -0.45
N ALA A 85 5.43 -6.79 -1.00
CA ALA A 85 4.89 -5.68 -0.24
C ALA A 85 3.59 -6.11 0.46
N VAL A 86 3.49 -5.93 1.78
CA VAL A 86 2.24 -6.19 2.51
C VAL A 86 1.74 -4.90 3.16
N VAL A 87 0.52 -4.51 2.79
CA VAL A 87 -0.19 -3.36 3.35
C VAL A 87 -1.47 -3.84 4.02
N VAL A 88 -1.76 -3.28 5.19
CA VAL A 88 -3.00 -3.57 5.92
C VAL A 88 -3.83 -2.31 6.06
N VAL A 89 -5.11 -2.41 5.73
CA VAL A 89 -6.09 -1.33 5.88
C VAL A 89 -7.16 -1.78 6.88
N ASP A 90 -7.53 -0.93 7.81
CA ASP A 90 -8.66 -1.18 8.68
C ASP A 90 -9.99 -0.99 7.92
N VAL A 91 -11.04 -1.70 8.33
CA VAL A 91 -12.35 -1.64 7.66
C VAL A 91 -13.03 -0.27 7.72
N GLY A 92 -12.51 0.66 8.52
CA GLY A 92 -12.94 2.06 8.58
C GLY A 92 -12.22 2.96 7.58
N ALA A 93 -11.23 2.43 6.85
CA ALA A 93 -10.34 3.18 5.97
C ALA A 93 -9.64 4.37 6.66
N ARG A 94 -9.28 4.20 7.94
CA ARG A 94 -8.57 5.25 8.70
C ARG A 94 -7.07 5.17 8.50
N TRP A 95 -6.53 3.95 8.40
CA TRP A 95 -5.11 3.66 8.38
C TRP A 95 -4.74 2.73 7.24
N ALA A 96 -3.68 3.06 6.50
CA ALA A 96 -3.02 2.19 5.55
C ALA A 96 -1.59 1.91 6.06
N VAL A 97 -1.40 0.72 6.63
CA VAL A 97 -0.16 0.35 7.34
C VAL A 97 0.79 -0.41 6.43
N SER A 98 2.00 0.09 6.22
CA SER A 98 3.10 -0.64 5.59
C SER A 98 3.61 -1.70 6.57
N LEU A 99 3.17 -2.96 6.39
CA LEU A 99 3.41 -4.02 7.36
C LEU A 99 4.70 -4.82 7.09
N LEU A 100 5.00 -5.13 5.83
CA LEU A 100 6.13 -5.98 5.45
C LEU A 100 6.76 -5.50 4.14
N SER A 101 8.09 -5.63 4.01
CA SER A 101 8.88 -5.25 2.84
C SER A 101 8.77 -3.77 2.47
N GLY A 102 8.85 -2.90 3.49
CA GLY A 102 8.59 -1.47 3.41
C GLY A 102 9.36 -0.75 2.30
N HIS A 103 10.70 -0.76 2.38
CA HIS A 103 11.56 -0.02 1.45
C HIS A 103 11.87 -0.85 0.20
N GLU A 104 12.49 -2.02 0.36
CA GLU A 104 12.97 -2.84 -0.75
C GLU A 104 11.84 -3.50 -1.54
N GLY A 105 10.77 -3.95 -0.87
CA GLY A 105 9.62 -4.57 -1.51
C GLY A 105 8.54 -3.57 -1.96
N GLY A 106 8.66 -2.28 -1.62
CA GLY A 106 7.76 -1.23 -2.06
C GLY A 106 6.47 -1.07 -1.23
N ALA A 107 6.39 -1.67 -0.02
CA ALA A 107 5.18 -1.55 0.80
C ALA A 107 4.92 -0.12 1.29
N ASN A 108 5.96 0.72 1.47
CA ASN A 108 5.78 2.13 1.82
C ASN A 108 5.05 2.86 0.69
N GLN A 109 5.51 2.70 -0.56
CA GLN A 109 4.86 3.32 -1.72
C GLN A 109 3.45 2.78 -1.94
N LEU A 110 3.24 1.47 -1.75
CA LEU A 110 1.93 0.86 -1.86
C LEU A 110 0.98 1.39 -0.78
N ALA A 111 1.45 1.59 0.47
CA ALA A 111 0.66 2.17 1.55
C ALA A 111 0.23 3.61 1.23
N MET A 112 1.13 4.43 0.67
CA MET A 112 0.81 5.78 0.20
C MET A 112 -0.25 5.76 -0.91
N THR A 113 -0.11 4.88 -1.90
CA THR A 113 -1.07 4.72 -3.00
C THR A 113 -2.46 4.33 -2.48
N VAL A 114 -2.51 3.34 -1.58
CA VAL A 114 -3.75 2.86 -0.95
C VAL A 114 -4.38 3.94 -0.08
N ALA A 115 -3.58 4.66 0.70
CA ALA A 115 -4.03 5.76 1.55
C ALA A 115 -4.68 6.87 0.71
N ASN A 116 -4.01 7.31 -0.36
CA ASN A 116 -4.55 8.33 -1.27
C ASN A 116 -5.86 7.88 -1.94
N ALA A 117 -5.96 6.62 -2.36
CA ALA A 117 -7.15 6.08 -3.01
C ALA A 117 -8.37 6.01 -2.07
N LEU A 118 -8.14 5.78 -0.77
CA LEU A 118 -9.20 5.59 0.22
C LEU A 118 -9.44 6.80 1.12
N GLY A 119 -8.61 7.85 1.03
CA GLY A 119 -8.61 8.97 1.98
C GLY A 119 -8.15 8.54 3.38
N ALA A 120 -7.32 7.50 3.48
CA ALA A 120 -6.76 6.99 4.72
C ALA A 120 -5.44 7.69 5.06
N GLU A 121 -4.99 7.53 6.31
CA GLU A 121 -3.68 7.99 6.74
C GLU A 121 -2.64 6.87 6.58
N PRO A 122 -1.51 7.09 5.88
CA PRO A 122 -0.46 6.10 5.74
C PRO A 122 0.34 5.97 7.04
N VAL A 123 0.61 4.75 7.47
CA VAL A 123 1.47 4.43 8.62
C VAL A 123 2.72 3.74 8.12
N ILE A 124 3.83 4.46 8.14
CA ILE A 124 5.13 4.00 7.66
C ILE A 124 6.15 4.15 8.79
N SER A 125 6.75 3.04 9.21
CA SER A 125 7.65 2.98 10.36
C SER A 125 9.11 2.68 10.01
N THR A 126 9.47 2.66 8.72
CA THR A 126 10.88 2.45 8.32
C THR A 126 11.73 3.65 8.73
N THR A 127 12.93 3.39 9.23
CA THR A 127 13.83 4.45 9.73
C THR A 127 14.10 5.54 8.71
N THR A 128 14.29 5.17 7.44
CA THR A 128 14.51 6.12 6.34
C THR A 128 13.33 7.06 6.11
N GLU A 129 12.10 6.62 6.31
CA GLU A 129 10.93 7.48 6.21
C GLU A 129 10.68 8.27 7.50
N ALA A 130 10.89 7.63 8.65
CA ALA A 130 10.74 8.28 9.95
C ALA A 130 11.77 9.39 10.22
N SER A 131 12.90 9.37 9.51
CA SER A 131 13.96 10.40 9.59
C SER A 131 13.79 11.53 8.58
N LYS A 132 12.72 11.53 7.79
CA LYS A 132 12.43 12.61 6.85
C LYS A 132 11.74 13.76 7.59
N ASP A 133 12.46 14.84 7.80
CA ASP A 133 11.95 16.05 8.45
C ASP A 133 11.22 16.99 7.48
N LEU A 134 11.29 16.70 6.17
CA LEU A 134 10.75 17.56 5.13
C LEU A 134 10.04 16.77 4.04
N ILE A 135 8.82 17.18 3.70
CA ILE A 135 8.06 16.67 2.56
C ILE A 135 7.83 17.82 1.57
N VAL A 136 8.26 17.64 0.33
CA VAL A 136 8.05 18.62 -0.74
C VAL A 136 6.93 18.15 -1.66
N GLY A 137 5.82 18.86 -1.68
CA GLY A 137 4.75 18.68 -2.64
C GLY A 137 5.02 19.45 -3.92
N VAL A 138 4.96 18.79 -5.08
CA VAL A 138 5.19 19.42 -6.39
C VAL A 138 3.94 19.30 -7.26
N GLY A 139 3.43 20.45 -7.72
CA GLY A 139 2.38 20.55 -8.73
C GLY A 139 2.93 21.17 -10.02
N CYS A 140 2.69 20.53 -11.17
CA CYS A 140 3.10 21.09 -12.46
C CYS A 140 2.05 20.85 -13.55
N ARG A 141 2.09 21.65 -14.63
CA ARG A 141 1.29 21.41 -15.83
C ARG A 141 1.86 20.25 -16.66
N ARG A 142 1.02 19.61 -17.44
CA ARG A 142 1.47 18.56 -18.39
C ARG A 142 2.55 19.15 -19.34
N GLY A 143 3.67 18.45 -19.48
CA GLY A 143 4.80 18.85 -20.35
C GLY A 143 5.79 19.82 -19.71
N ALA A 144 5.69 20.06 -18.41
CA ALA A 144 6.76 20.79 -17.70
C ALA A 144 8.08 20.00 -17.77
N ALA A 145 9.20 20.69 -18.07
CA ALA A 145 10.50 20.07 -18.12
C ALA A 145 10.95 19.65 -16.71
N ALA A 146 11.53 18.46 -16.59
CA ALA A 146 11.99 17.92 -15.29
C ALA A 146 12.99 18.87 -14.61
N ASP A 147 13.92 19.47 -15.36
CA ASP A 147 14.91 20.40 -14.84
C ASP A 147 14.28 21.67 -14.25
N ALA A 148 13.20 22.18 -14.86
CA ALA A 148 12.47 23.33 -14.34
C ALA A 148 11.78 22.99 -13.01
N ILE A 149 11.26 21.76 -12.86
CA ILE A 149 10.66 21.27 -11.61
C ILE A 149 11.73 21.17 -10.52
N VAL A 150 12.89 20.56 -10.85
CA VAL A 150 14.01 20.43 -9.90
C VAL A 150 14.55 21.80 -9.48
N ALA A 151 14.66 22.77 -10.40
CA ALA A 151 15.08 24.12 -10.09
C ALA A 151 14.11 24.81 -9.13
N ALA A 152 12.82 24.73 -9.39
CA ALA A 152 11.79 25.31 -8.53
C ALA A 152 11.77 24.68 -7.12
N VAL A 153 11.99 23.36 -7.02
CA VAL A 153 12.10 22.68 -5.72
C VAL A 153 13.33 23.19 -4.95
N ARG A 154 14.49 23.29 -5.60
CA ARG A 154 15.73 23.79 -4.96
C ARG A 154 15.58 25.24 -4.48
N GLU A 155 14.99 26.10 -5.31
CA GLU A 155 14.71 27.48 -4.93
C GLU A 155 13.75 27.55 -3.73
N GLY A 156 12.68 26.78 -3.73
CA GLY A 156 11.74 26.69 -2.61
C GLY A 156 12.39 26.19 -1.31
N LEU A 157 13.28 25.22 -1.39
CA LEU A 157 14.06 24.71 -0.25
C LEU A 157 15.00 25.78 0.31
N SER A 158 15.71 26.51 -0.57
CA SER A 158 16.60 27.59 -0.16
C SER A 158 15.85 28.73 0.51
N LEU A 159 14.69 29.16 -0.05
CA LEU A 159 13.83 30.19 0.56
C LEU A 159 13.26 29.78 1.91
N ALA A 160 13.01 28.48 2.11
CA ALA A 160 12.54 27.92 3.38
C ALA A 160 13.65 27.72 4.41
N GLY A 161 14.92 28.03 4.08
CA GLY A 161 16.07 27.77 4.95
C GLY A 161 16.38 26.28 5.15
N CYS A 162 15.89 25.45 4.22
CA CYS A 162 16.07 24.00 4.22
C CYS A 162 17.14 23.61 3.20
N ASP A 163 18.31 24.21 3.24
CA ASP A 163 19.40 23.81 2.38
C ASP A 163 19.78 22.36 2.68
N SER A 164 19.80 21.52 1.66
CA SER A 164 20.16 20.11 1.75
C SER A 164 21.62 20.00 2.22
N ALA A 165 21.80 19.94 3.53
CA ALA A 165 23.04 19.47 4.11
C ALA A 165 23.03 17.94 4.05
N ASN A 166 23.79 17.37 3.10
CA ASN A 166 24.20 15.97 2.91
C ASN A 166 23.11 14.94 2.60
#